data_e90965bd399dfa5b546843e236b178cb
#
_entry.id   e90965bd399dfa5b546843e236b178cb
#
_cell.length_a   1.000
_cell.length_b   1.000
_cell.length_c   1.000
_cell.angle_alpha   90.00
_cell.angle_beta   90.00
_cell.angle_gamma   90.00
#
_symmetry.space_group_name_H-M   'P 1'
#
loop_
_entity.id
_entity.type
_entity.pdbx_description
1 polymer ?
#
loop_
_entity_poly.entity_id
_entity_poly.type
_entity_poly.pdbx_seq_one_letter_code
_entity_poly.pdbx_strand_id
1 'polypeptide(L)'
;KTVNKQNAGAELVKLGAALAALRIENLPAEVLQRSKQRVLDTLGCLVAGYDAGIADSIRDYVLAQGGGAQATLLPGGQKTTVALAGLAHSTYIHGLELSDAAPRGTVHPGNEIVPVVLALAERHGLGGAAMLPALVAGYEAEIRFGRSVFPSAFYRGWWTPGIFGAIGPAVTTAHMMGLDGAGIDNTLGIVLNMLPSAMICANEEGESIKWLIGGQACASGLLAAEMAARGTKGM
;
A
#
# COMPACT_ATOMS: atom_id res chain seq x y z
N LYS A 1 17.79 -21.16 15.04
CA LYS A 1 17.33 -20.51 16.29
C LYS A 1 15.81 -20.53 16.28
N THR A 2 15.19 -21.15 17.28
CA THR A 2 13.73 -21.19 17.44
C THR A 2 13.25 -19.77 17.75
N VAL A 3 12.40 -19.23 16.91
CA VAL A 3 11.78 -17.91 17.15
C VAL A 3 10.89 -18.04 18.39
N ASN A 4 11.12 -17.21 19.39
CA ASN A 4 10.23 -17.14 20.55
C ASN A 4 8.91 -16.46 20.11
N LYS A 5 7.89 -17.26 19.85
CA LYS A 5 6.58 -16.80 19.36
C LYS A 5 5.92 -15.74 20.26
N GLN A 6 6.15 -15.82 21.57
CA GLN A 6 5.60 -14.84 22.52
C GLN A 6 6.24 -13.45 22.35
N ASN A 7 7.54 -13.37 22.05
CA ASN A 7 8.22 -12.10 21.80
C ASN A 7 7.80 -11.49 20.44
N ALA A 8 7.61 -12.31 19.41
CA ALA A 8 7.19 -11.81 18.10
C ALA A 8 5.80 -11.16 18.15
N GLY A 9 4.84 -11.77 18.83
CA GLY A 9 3.51 -11.18 19.02
C GLY A 9 3.56 -9.86 19.80
N ALA A 10 4.37 -9.77 20.85
CA ALA A 10 4.52 -8.54 21.63
C ALA A 10 5.09 -7.37 20.81
N GLU A 11 6.00 -7.61 19.87
CA GLU A 11 6.55 -6.57 19.01
C GLU A 11 5.53 -6.06 17.97
N LEU A 12 4.68 -6.93 17.42
CA LEU A 12 3.61 -6.53 16.52
C LEU A 12 2.56 -5.67 17.24
N VAL A 13 2.17 -6.03 18.46
CA VAL A 13 1.27 -5.22 19.30
C VAL A 13 1.85 -3.81 19.53
N LYS A 14 3.15 -3.72 19.87
CA LYS A 14 3.82 -2.41 20.04
C LYS A 14 3.83 -1.61 18.74
N LEU A 15 4.11 -2.26 17.62
CA LEU A 15 4.11 -1.61 16.31
C LEU A 15 2.70 -1.09 15.99
N GLY A 16 1.66 -1.90 16.15
CA GLY A 16 0.27 -1.51 15.93
C GLY A 16 -0.12 -0.28 16.76
N ALA A 17 0.23 -0.28 18.05
CA ALA A 17 -0.03 0.86 18.94
C ALA A 17 0.70 2.13 18.49
N ALA A 18 1.98 2.01 18.12
CA ALA A 18 2.76 3.16 17.65
C ALA A 18 2.21 3.73 16.34
N LEU A 19 1.83 2.89 15.38
CA LEU A 19 1.25 3.32 14.11
C LEU A 19 -0.12 3.97 14.30
N ALA A 20 -0.97 3.41 15.17
CA ALA A 20 -2.27 3.97 15.48
C ALA A 20 -2.19 5.34 16.19
N ALA A 21 -1.09 5.63 16.86
CA ALA A 21 -0.89 6.88 17.59
C ALA A 21 -0.42 8.05 16.71
N LEU A 22 -0.09 7.82 15.44
CA LEU A 22 0.38 8.89 14.55
C LEU A 22 -0.74 9.90 14.28
N ARG A 23 -0.43 11.18 14.50
CA ARG A 23 -1.29 12.33 14.24
C ARG A 23 -0.46 13.43 13.60
N ILE A 24 -1.11 14.32 12.86
CA ILE A 24 -0.40 15.40 12.16
C ILE A 24 0.40 16.29 13.13
N GLU A 25 -0.12 16.47 14.35
CA GLU A 25 0.47 17.30 15.40
C GLU A 25 1.76 16.69 15.99
N ASN A 26 1.93 15.36 15.91
CA ASN A 26 3.11 14.69 16.46
C ASN A 26 4.13 14.28 15.38
N LEU A 27 3.90 14.62 14.11
CA LEU A 27 4.84 14.39 13.04
C LEU A 27 5.84 15.58 12.93
N PRO A 28 7.16 15.31 12.83
CA PRO A 28 8.14 16.34 12.55
C PRO A 28 7.84 17.10 11.25
N ALA A 29 8.13 18.40 11.22
CA ALA A 29 7.88 19.24 10.05
C ALA A 29 8.58 18.70 8.78
N GLU A 30 9.78 18.14 8.92
CA GLU A 30 10.49 17.51 7.82
C GLU A 30 9.74 16.30 7.26
N VAL A 31 9.18 15.44 8.13
CA VAL A 31 8.39 14.28 7.72
C VAL A 31 7.15 14.72 6.96
N LEU A 32 6.44 15.76 7.46
CA LEU A 32 5.30 16.32 6.75
C LEU A 32 5.66 16.85 5.37
N GLN A 33 6.78 17.57 5.25
CA GLN A 33 7.24 18.09 3.96
C GLN A 33 7.63 16.95 3.00
N ARG A 34 8.35 15.93 3.49
CA ARG A 34 8.70 14.75 2.69
C ARG A 34 7.47 13.98 2.24
N SER A 35 6.48 13.82 3.12
CA SER A 35 5.22 13.15 2.78
C SER A 35 4.49 13.84 1.63
N LYS A 36 4.40 15.18 1.65
CA LYS A 36 3.82 15.96 0.56
C LYS A 36 4.60 15.77 -0.76
N GLN A 37 5.93 15.75 -0.69
CA GLN A 37 6.78 15.50 -1.86
C GLN A 37 6.55 14.11 -2.43
N ARG A 38 6.39 13.07 -1.58
CA ARG A 38 6.08 11.70 -2.04
C ARG A 38 4.74 11.63 -2.74
N VAL A 39 3.71 12.28 -2.20
CA VAL A 39 2.40 12.34 -2.89
C VAL A 39 2.54 13.01 -4.27
N LEU A 40 3.25 14.15 -4.36
CA LEU A 40 3.44 14.85 -5.62
C LEU A 40 4.22 14.02 -6.65
N ASP A 41 5.31 13.40 -6.22
CA ASP A 41 6.16 12.51 -7.02
C ASP A 41 5.33 11.33 -7.58
N THR A 42 4.58 10.68 -6.71
CA THR A 42 3.73 9.54 -7.08
C THR A 42 2.61 9.95 -8.05
N LEU A 43 2.01 11.12 -7.87
CA LEU A 43 1.03 11.65 -8.83
C LEU A 43 1.66 11.93 -10.21
N GLY A 44 2.90 12.39 -10.23
CA GLY A 44 3.65 12.54 -11.49
C GLY A 44 3.85 11.21 -12.20
N CYS A 45 4.25 10.17 -11.46
CA CYS A 45 4.38 8.80 -12.00
C CYS A 45 3.04 8.25 -12.51
N LEU A 46 1.94 8.51 -11.77
CA LEU A 46 0.60 8.09 -12.17
C LEU A 46 0.19 8.67 -13.54
N VAL A 47 0.32 9.98 -13.69
CA VAL A 47 -0.03 10.68 -14.94
C VAL A 47 0.86 10.18 -16.09
N ALA A 48 2.17 10.09 -15.86
CA ALA A 48 3.10 9.64 -16.87
C ALA A 48 2.84 8.19 -17.32
N GLY A 49 2.55 7.28 -16.38
CA GLY A 49 2.23 5.88 -16.71
C GLY A 49 0.90 5.73 -17.45
N TYR A 50 -0.08 6.56 -17.12
CA TYR A 50 -1.35 6.62 -17.85
C TYR A 50 -1.14 7.13 -19.27
N ASP A 51 -0.44 8.25 -19.47
CA ASP A 51 -0.20 8.85 -20.78
C ASP A 51 0.65 7.96 -21.70
N ALA A 52 1.53 7.16 -21.12
CA ALA A 52 2.33 6.20 -21.88
C ALA A 52 1.52 4.98 -22.40
N GLY A 53 0.27 4.83 -21.99
CA GLY A 53 -0.60 3.71 -22.40
C GLY A 53 -0.16 2.34 -21.88
N ILE A 54 0.79 2.31 -20.96
CA ILE A 54 1.43 1.07 -20.48
C ILE A 54 0.42 0.13 -19.82
N ALA A 55 -0.58 0.70 -19.15
CA ALA A 55 -1.55 -0.06 -18.37
C ALA A 55 -2.99 0.09 -18.88
N ASP A 56 -3.19 0.28 -20.17
CA ASP A 56 -4.52 0.38 -20.78
C ASP A 56 -5.40 -0.83 -20.47
N SER A 57 -4.81 -2.03 -20.46
CA SER A 57 -5.53 -3.26 -20.13
C SER A 57 -6.16 -3.24 -18.73
N ILE A 58 -5.49 -2.65 -17.73
CA ILE A 58 -6.07 -2.54 -16.38
C ILE A 58 -7.14 -1.47 -16.32
N ARG A 59 -6.99 -0.37 -17.06
CA ARG A 59 -8.05 0.63 -17.19
C ARG A 59 -9.32 0.01 -17.75
N ASP A 60 -9.20 -0.68 -18.88
CA ASP A 60 -10.33 -1.30 -19.56
C ASP A 60 -10.98 -2.37 -18.68
N TYR A 61 -10.18 -3.17 -17.97
CA TYR A 61 -10.69 -4.11 -16.98
C TYR A 61 -11.50 -3.41 -15.88
N VAL A 62 -10.94 -2.36 -15.25
CA VAL A 62 -11.60 -1.62 -14.16
C VAL A 62 -12.92 -0.99 -14.61
N LEU A 63 -12.94 -0.39 -15.79
CA LEU A 63 -14.15 0.20 -16.35
C LEU A 63 -15.22 -0.85 -16.63
N ALA A 64 -14.83 -2.04 -17.07
CA ALA A 64 -15.76 -3.15 -17.32
C ALA A 64 -16.35 -3.73 -16.02
N GLN A 65 -15.64 -3.66 -14.87
CA GLN A 65 -16.18 -4.14 -13.59
C GLN A 65 -17.34 -3.27 -13.06
N GLY A 66 -17.38 -2.00 -13.44
CA GLY A 66 -18.35 -1.06 -12.87
C GLY A 66 -18.09 -0.80 -11.38
N GLY A 67 -19.16 -0.75 -10.59
CA GLY A 67 -19.12 -0.56 -9.13
C GLY A 67 -19.64 0.80 -8.68
N GLY A 68 -19.61 1.04 -7.35
CA GLY A 68 -20.07 2.29 -6.76
C GLY A 68 -19.12 3.46 -7.04
N ALA A 69 -19.68 4.66 -7.16
CA ALA A 69 -18.93 5.90 -7.41
C ALA A 69 -18.19 6.39 -6.13
N GLN A 70 -17.22 5.61 -5.66
CA GLN A 70 -16.51 5.85 -4.40
C GLN A 70 -15.23 6.68 -4.57
N ALA A 71 -14.54 6.48 -5.68
CA ALA A 71 -13.26 7.13 -5.98
C ALA A 71 -13.16 7.44 -7.47
N THR A 72 -12.35 8.45 -7.82
CA THR A 72 -12.07 8.84 -9.20
C THR A 72 -10.91 8.03 -9.76
N LEU A 73 -11.10 7.44 -10.93
CA LEU A 73 -10.01 6.88 -11.72
C LEU A 73 -9.23 8.03 -12.38
N LEU A 74 -8.04 8.31 -11.88
CA LEU A 74 -7.18 9.38 -12.34
C LEU A 74 -6.28 8.93 -13.51
N PRO A 75 -5.99 9.82 -14.47
CA PRO A 75 -6.55 11.15 -14.66
C PRO A 75 -7.87 11.17 -15.45
N GLY A 76 -8.42 10.01 -15.84
CA GLY A 76 -9.58 9.89 -16.74
C GLY A 76 -10.91 10.43 -16.20
N GLY A 77 -11.06 10.62 -14.89
CA GLY A 77 -12.25 11.22 -14.28
C GLY A 77 -13.44 10.28 -14.03
N GLN A 78 -13.41 9.05 -14.53
CA GLN A 78 -14.47 8.06 -14.30
C GLN A 78 -14.51 7.64 -12.83
N LYS A 79 -15.68 7.28 -12.35
CA LYS A 79 -15.88 6.81 -10.98
C LYS A 79 -15.86 5.28 -10.91
N THR A 80 -15.25 4.77 -9.83
CA THR A 80 -15.20 3.35 -9.53
C THR A 80 -15.12 3.12 -8.01
N THR A 81 -14.90 1.88 -7.57
CA THR A 81 -14.66 1.58 -6.15
C THR A 81 -13.25 1.97 -5.71
N VAL A 82 -13.04 2.16 -4.39
CA VAL A 82 -11.70 2.42 -3.83
C VAL A 82 -10.71 1.33 -4.23
N ALA A 83 -11.12 0.05 -4.16
CA ALA A 83 -10.25 -1.07 -4.49
C ALA A 83 -9.81 -1.08 -5.96
N LEU A 84 -10.74 -0.81 -6.88
CA LEU A 84 -10.45 -0.78 -8.30
C LEU A 84 -9.63 0.47 -8.70
N ALA A 85 -9.89 1.62 -8.07
CA ALA A 85 -9.05 2.81 -8.25
C ALA A 85 -7.62 2.55 -7.77
N GLY A 86 -7.47 1.97 -6.57
CA GLY A 86 -6.17 1.57 -6.03
C GLY A 86 -5.40 0.60 -6.94
N LEU A 87 -6.09 -0.43 -7.44
CA LEU A 87 -5.56 -1.40 -8.39
C LEU A 87 -5.00 -0.71 -9.65
N ALA A 88 -5.81 0.15 -10.30
CA ALA A 88 -5.41 0.80 -11.53
C ALA A 88 -4.28 1.83 -11.31
N HIS A 89 -4.44 2.70 -10.32
CA HIS A 89 -3.46 3.75 -10.05
C HIS A 89 -2.09 3.18 -9.71
N SER A 90 -2.03 2.16 -8.84
CA SER A 90 -0.76 1.50 -8.50
C SER A 90 -0.11 0.86 -9.73
N THR A 91 -0.92 0.28 -10.63
CA THR A 91 -0.42 -0.27 -11.90
C THR A 91 0.16 0.82 -12.80
N TYR A 92 -0.51 1.99 -12.94
CA TYR A 92 0.01 3.12 -13.71
C TYR A 92 1.32 3.66 -13.14
N ILE A 93 1.36 3.89 -11.82
CA ILE A 93 2.54 4.43 -11.13
C ILE A 93 3.76 3.55 -11.35
N HIS A 94 3.58 2.24 -11.33
CA HIS A 94 4.68 1.28 -11.48
C HIS A 94 5.16 1.14 -12.93
N GLY A 95 4.31 1.43 -13.91
CA GLY A 95 4.55 1.12 -15.32
C GLY A 95 5.84 1.69 -15.91
N LEU A 96 6.30 2.86 -15.47
CA LEU A 96 7.53 3.49 -15.95
C LEU A 96 8.75 3.26 -15.04
N GLU A 97 8.62 2.52 -13.95
CA GLU A 97 9.71 2.25 -13.00
C GLU A 97 10.36 3.53 -12.40
N LEU A 98 9.57 4.62 -12.27
CA LEU A 98 10.01 5.92 -11.76
C LEU A 98 9.58 6.18 -10.31
N SER A 99 8.75 5.30 -9.74
CA SER A 99 8.23 5.45 -8.38
C SER A 99 9.33 5.38 -7.33
N ASP A 100 9.05 5.96 -6.16
CA ASP A 100 9.99 5.96 -5.05
C ASP A 100 10.39 4.55 -4.62
N ALA A 101 11.55 4.44 -3.97
CA ALA A 101 12.06 3.17 -3.48
C ALA A 101 12.67 3.29 -2.10
N ALA A 102 12.57 2.23 -1.31
CA ALA A 102 13.30 2.04 -0.07
C ALA A 102 14.33 0.91 -0.25
N PRO A 103 15.58 1.21 -0.67
CA PRO A 103 16.54 0.20 -1.13
C PRO A 103 16.86 -0.88 -0.11
N ARG A 104 16.88 -0.54 1.19
CA ARG A 104 17.14 -1.50 2.28
C ARG A 104 15.97 -2.43 2.58
N GLY A 105 14.76 -2.13 2.08
CA GLY A 105 13.57 -2.97 2.18
C GLY A 105 13.18 -3.58 0.85
N THR A 106 13.78 -3.07 -0.25
CA THR A 106 13.40 -3.40 -1.63
C THR A 106 11.89 -3.35 -1.85
N VAL A 107 11.28 -2.23 -1.43
CA VAL A 107 9.85 -1.93 -1.60
C VAL A 107 9.68 -0.55 -2.22
N HIS A 108 8.49 -0.29 -2.79
CA HIS A 108 8.13 0.95 -3.48
C HIS A 108 6.88 1.59 -2.83
N PRO A 109 6.97 2.08 -1.58
CA PRO A 109 5.78 2.38 -0.77
C PRO A 109 4.81 3.39 -1.38
N GLY A 110 5.33 4.40 -2.10
CA GLY A 110 4.47 5.38 -2.77
C GLY A 110 3.53 4.75 -3.79
N ASN A 111 4.01 3.70 -4.46
CA ASN A 111 3.27 2.99 -5.49
C ASN A 111 1.96 2.37 -4.97
N GLU A 112 1.98 1.77 -3.80
CA GLU A 112 0.83 1.07 -3.23
C GLU A 112 0.03 1.95 -2.25
N ILE A 113 0.69 2.84 -1.51
CA ILE A 113 0.07 3.60 -0.42
C ILE A 113 -0.66 4.85 -0.91
N VAL A 114 -0.05 5.63 -1.80
CA VAL A 114 -0.65 6.89 -2.26
C VAL A 114 -1.99 6.68 -2.96
N PRO A 115 -2.18 5.67 -3.84
CA PRO A 115 -3.48 5.35 -4.43
C PRO A 115 -4.58 5.14 -3.38
N VAL A 116 -4.28 4.39 -2.33
CA VAL A 116 -5.24 4.10 -1.24
C VAL A 116 -5.58 5.36 -0.46
N VAL A 117 -4.57 6.16 -0.09
CA VAL A 117 -4.77 7.43 0.63
C VAL A 117 -5.71 8.35 -0.14
N LEU A 118 -5.48 8.53 -1.45
CA LEU A 118 -6.28 9.41 -2.30
C LEU A 118 -7.72 8.89 -2.44
N ALA A 119 -7.87 7.61 -2.76
CA ALA A 119 -9.19 7.01 -2.98
C ALA A 119 -10.05 6.98 -1.71
N LEU A 120 -9.46 6.67 -0.55
CA LEU A 120 -10.15 6.71 0.73
C LEU A 120 -10.48 8.14 1.17
N ALA A 121 -9.57 9.08 0.96
CA ALA A 121 -9.81 10.49 1.27
C ALA A 121 -10.99 11.03 0.46
N GLU A 122 -11.06 10.72 -0.83
CA GLU A 122 -12.20 11.09 -1.67
C GLU A 122 -13.50 10.46 -1.17
N ARG A 123 -13.51 9.14 -0.92
CA ARG A 123 -14.69 8.41 -0.44
C ARG A 123 -15.27 8.97 0.86
N HIS A 124 -14.41 9.42 1.76
CA HIS A 124 -14.80 9.85 3.09
C HIS A 124 -14.75 11.38 3.30
N GLY A 125 -14.43 12.15 2.26
CA GLY A 125 -14.30 13.61 2.33
C GLY A 125 -13.19 14.08 3.27
N LEU A 126 -12.07 13.32 3.35
CA LEU A 126 -10.97 13.60 4.26
C LEU A 126 -9.92 14.51 3.60
N GLY A 127 -9.33 15.40 4.41
CA GLY A 127 -8.25 16.29 3.96
C GLY A 127 -6.85 15.78 4.36
N GLY A 128 -5.84 16.57 4.00
CA GLY A 128 -4.42 16.27 4.25
C GLY A 128 -4.07 15.98 5.70
N ALA A 129 -4.80 16.55 6.66
CA ALA A 129 -4.60 16.29 8.09
C ALA A 129 -4.82 14.81 8.46
N ALA A 130 -5.76 14.13 7.80
CA ALA A 130 -5.99 12.70 7.97
C ALA A 130 -5.10 11.84 7.05
N MET A 131 -4.82 12.33 5.84
CA MET A 131 -4.05 11.60 4.83
C MET A 131 -2.58 11.42 5.22
N LEU A 132 -1.90 12.48 5.68
CA LEU A 132 -0.45 12.45 5.88
C LEU A 132 -0.01 11.51 7.03
N PRO A 133 -0.66 11.48 8.21
CA PRO A 133 -0.33 10.50 9.24
C PRO A 133 -0.54 9.05 8.78
N ALA A 134 -1.62 8.79 8.05
CA ALA A 134 -1.93 7.47 7.52
C ALA A 134 -0.90 7.02 6.47
N LEU A 135 -0.47 7.92 5.60
CA LEU A 135 0.62 7.68 4.66
C LEU A 135 1.91 7.30 5.40
N VAL A 136 2.30 8.08 6.42
CA VAL A 136 3.49 7.79 7.23
C VAL A 136 3.38 6.43 7.91
N ALA A 137 2.20 6.09 8.47
CA ALA A 137 1.97 4.79 9.09
C ALA A 137 2.19 3.63 8.12
N GLY A 138 1.69 3.75 6.89
CA GLY A 138 1.89 2.77 5.83
C GLY A 138 3.35 2.61 5.44
N TYR A 139 4.05 3.73 5.19
CA TYR A 139 5.49 3.73 4.86
C TYR A 139 6.32 3.06 5.95
N GLU A 140 6.08 3.41 7.21
CA GLU A 140 6.81 2.84 8.35
C GLU A 140 6.59 1.32 8.45
N ALA A 141 5.36 0.85 8.26
CA ALA A 141 5.06 -0.57 8.31
C ALA A 141 5.73 -1.31 7.14
N GLU A 142 5.48 -0.91 5.90
CA GLU A 142 5.98 -1.60 4.72
C GLU A 142 7.50 -1.68 4.67
N ILE A 143 8.18 -0.56 4.92
CA ILE A 143 9.66 -0.51 4.93
C ILE A 143 10.23 -1.40 6.02
N ARG A 144 9.63 -1.45 7.21
CA ARG A 144 10.11 -2.31 8.31
C ARG A 144 9.97 -3.79 7.97
N PHE A 145 8.85 -4.20 7.40
CA PHE A 145 8.63 -5.58 6.97
C PHE A 145 9.59 -5.97 5.85
N GLY A 146 9.74 -5.14 4.80
CA GLY A 146 10.72 -5.39 3.74
C GLY A 146 12.13 -5.55 4.28
N ARG A 147 12.55 -4.66 5.18
CA ARG A 147 13.89 -4.72 5.81
C ARG A 147 14.10 -5.95 6.67
N SER A 148 13.07 -6.50 7.28
CA SER A 148 13.20 -7.66 8.19
C SER A 148 13.64 -8.94 7.49
N VAL A 149 13.38 -9.04 6.18
CA VAL A 149 13.70 -10.22 5.36
C VAL A 149 14.74 -9.98 4.27
N PHE A 150 15.10 -8.73 4.02
CA PHE A 150 16.13 -8.39 3.04
C PHE A 150 17.54 -8.70 3.61
N PRO A 151 18.46 -9.30 2.83
CA PRO A 151 18.28 -9.66 1.41
C PRO A 151 17.83 -11.12 1.18
N SER A 152 17.51 -11.88 2.21
CA SER A 152 17.30 -13.32 2.12
C SER A 152 16.10 -13.71 1.25
N ALA A 153 15.02 -12.94 1.27
CA ALA A 153 13.85 -13.19 0.42
C ALA A 153 14.21 -12.99 -1.05
N PHE A 154 14.90 -11.90 -1.38
CA PHE A 154 15.34 -11.59 -2.73
C PHE A 154 16.20 -12.71 -3.34
N TYR A 155 17.23 -13.14 -2.62
CA TYR A 155 18.12 -14.22 -3.12
C TYR A 155 17.46 -15.60 -3.17
N ARG A 156 16.26 -15.76 -2.62
CA ARG A 156 15.43 -16.97 -2.74
C ARG A 156 14.45 -16.91 -3.90
N GLY A 157 14.51 -15.87 -4.73
CA GLY A 157 13.65 -15.71 -5.89
C GLY A 157 12.30 -15.05 -5.61
N TRP A 158 12.15 -14.36 -4.45
CA TRP A 158 10.93 -13.64 -4.12
C TRP A 158 11.05 -12.16 -4.45
N TRP A 159 10.05 -11.62 -5.12
CA TRP A 159 9.98 -10.19 -5.39
C TRP A 159 9.29 -9.46 -4.23
N THR A 160 10.10 -8.82 -3.40
CA THR A 160 9.67 -8.24 -2.13
C THR A 160 8.64 -7.12 -2.26
N PRO A 161 8.63 -6.24 -3.27
CA PRO A 161 7.55 -5.27 -3.46
C PRO A 161 6.19 -5.95 -3.64
N GLY A 162 6.12 -6.99 -4.44
CA GLY A 162 4.88 -7.75 -4.64
C GLY A 162 4.40 -8.46 -3.38
N ILE A 163 5.32 -8.90 -2.50
CA ILE A 163 4.95 -9.57 -1.26
C ILE A 163 4.56 -8.55 -0.19
N PHE A 164 5.41 -7.56 0.10
CA PHE A 164 5.21 -6.65 1.24
C PHE A 164 4.46 -5.38 0.88
N GLY A 165 4.28 -5.07 -0.40
CA GLY A 165 3.51 -3.92 -0.86
C GLY A 165 2.03 -3.91 -0.43
N ALA A 166 1.50 -5.05 0.05
CA ALA A 166 0.16 -5.09 0.64
C ALA A 166 0.10 -4.55 2.07
N ILE A 167 1.23 -4.53 2.79
CA ILE A 167 1.29 -4.13 4.20
C ILE A 167 1.07 -2.63 4.36
N GLY A 168 1.70 -1.82 3.52
CA GLY A 168 1.51 -0.37 3.53
C GLY A 168 0.04 0.05 3.37
N PRO A 169 -0.63 -0.35 2.29
CA PRO A 169 -2.06 -0.11 2.10
C PRO A 169 -2.94 -0.62 3.23
N ALA A 170 -2.64 -1.79 3.81
CA ALA A 170 -3.40 -2.34 4.92
C ALA A 170 -3.36 -1.43 6.15
N VAL A 171 -2.16 -1.03 6.56
CA VAL A 171 -1.97 -0.13 7.72
C VAL A 171 -2.53 1.25 7.43
N THR A 172 -2.30 1.80 6.24
CA THR A 172 -2.85 3.09 5.81
C THR A 172 -4.38 3.09 5.89
N THR A 173 -5.03 2.05 5.34
CA THR A 173 -6.48 1.91 5.38
C THR A 173 -6.98 1.80 6.81
N ALA A 174 -6.38 0.95 7.64
CA ALA A 174 -6.75 0.77 9.04
C ALA A 174 -6.64 2.10 9.82
N HIS A 175 -5.57 2.86 9.59
CA HIS A 175 -5.35 4.17 10.20
C HIS A 175 -6.41 5.18 9.76
N MET A 176 -6.72 5.28 8.45
CA MET A 176 -7.75 6.18 7.92
C MET A 176 -9.16 5.80 8.38
N MET A 177 -9.42 4.53 8.67
CA MET A 177 -10.66 4.03 9.26
C MET A 177 -10.74 4.26 10.78
N GLY A 178 -9.69 4.80 11.40
CA GLY A 178 -9.64 5.08 12.84
C GLY A 178 -9.50 3.83 13.71
N LEU A 179 -8.98 2.72 13.19
CA LEU A 179 -8.71 1.53 14.00
C LEU A 179 -7.63 1.86 15.05
N ASP A 180 -7.81 1.34 16.24
CA ASP A 180 -6.83 1.44 17.32
C ASP A 180 -5.63 0.50 17.12
N GLY A 181 -4.71 0.48 18.08
CA GLY A 181 -3.53 -0.35 18.01
C GLY A 181 -3.82 -1.84 17.85
N ALA A 182 -4.86 -2.34 18.52
CA ALA A 182 -5.29 -3.73 18.40
C ALA A 182 -5.93 -4.01 17.03
N GLY A 183 -6.66 -3.03 16.48
CA GLY A 183 -7.21 -3.10 15.13
C GLY A 183 -6.13 -3.12 14.06
N ILE A 184 -5.07 -2.32 14.19
CA ILE A 184 -3.92 -2.35 13.26
C ILE A 184 -3.14 -3.66 13.40
N ASP A 185 -2.90 -4.14 14.62
CA ASP A 185 -2.26 -5.44 14.86
C ASP A 185 -3.05 -6.59 14.20
N ASN A 186 -4.37 -6.61 14.39
CA ASN A 186 -5.25 -7.58 13.73
C ASN A 186 -5.21 -7.45 12.18
N THR A 187 -5.16 -6.23 11.67
CA THR A 187 -5.01 -5.95 10.23
C THR A 187 -3.70 -6.53 9.69
N LEU A 188 -2.60 -6.35 10.43
CA LEU A 188 -1.31 -6.94 10.09
C LEU A 188 -1.40 -8.48 10.09
N GLY A 189 -2.06 -9.06 11.08
CA GLY A 189 -2.31 -10.50 11.13
C GLY A 189 -3.07 -11.01 9.89
N ILE A 190 -4.10 -10.29 9.44
CA ILE A 190 -4.88 -10.66 8.26
C ILE A 190 -4.02 -10.52 6.99
N VAL A 191 -3.38 -9.37 6.75
CA VAL A 191 -2.63 -9.13 5.52
C VAL A 191 -1.44 -10.09 5.37
N LEU A 192 -0.76 -10.42 6.46
CA LEU A 192 0.34 -11.39 6.44
C LEU A 192 -0.08 -12.79 5.99
N ASN A 193 -1.36 -13.16 6.17
CA ASN A 193 -1.93 -14.40 5.65
C ASN A 193 -2.46 -14.28 4.22
N MET A 194 -2.49 -13.06 3.65
CA MET A 194 -3.00 -12.77 2.31
C MET A 194 -1.90 -12.28 1.35
N LEU A 195 -0.63 -12.36 1.75
CA LEU A 195 0.47 -11.85 0.93
C LEU A 195 0.51 -12.57 -0.42
N PRO A 196 0.56 -11.84 -1.54
CA PRO A 196 0.71 -12.47 -2.84
C PRO A 196 2.10 -13.12 -2.98
N SER A 197 2.15 -14.24 -3.69
CA SER A 197 3.41 -14.95 -3.98
C SER A 197 4.00 -14.40 -5.28
N ALA A 198 4.73 -13.30 -5.19
CA ALA A 198 5.39 -12.69 -6.35
C ALA A 198 6.80 -13.25 -6.55
N MET A 199 7.06 -13.76 -7.75
CA MET A 199 8.36 -14.28 -8.15
C MET A 199 9.23 -13.18 -8.77
N ILE A 200 10.55 -13.25 -8.52
CA ILE A 200 11.50 -12.25 -9.04
C ILE A 200 11.63 -12.29 -10.56
N CYS A 201 11.34 -13.44 -11.21
CA CYS A 201 11.45 -13.59 -12.65
C CYS A 201 10.64 -12.55 -13.43
N ALA A 202 9.45 -12.18 -12.97
CA ALA A 202 8.65 -11.12 -13.59
C ALA A 202 9.38 -9.77 -13.63
N ASN A 203 10.22 -9.50 -12.62
CA ASN A 203 11.06 -8.30 -12.58
C ASN A 203 12.29 -8.42 -13.49
N GLU A 204 12.93 -9.59 -13.53
CA GLU A 204 14.15 -9.82 -14.31
C GLU A 204 13.88 -9.81 -15.81
N GLU A 205 12.74 -10.34 -16.24
CA GLU A 205 12.33 -10.41 -17.65
C GLU A 205 11.62 -9.13 -18.12
N GLY A 206 11.26 -8.20 -17.22
CA GLY A 206 10.62 -6.93 -17.55
C GLY A 206 9.18 -7.07 -18.04
N GLU A 207 8.50 -8.14 -17.66
CA GLU A 207 7.13 -8.42 -18.07
C GLU A 207 6.09 -7.50 -17.40
N SER A 208 5.04 -7.19 -18.13
CA SER A 208 3.95 -6.28 -17.68
C SER A 208 3.22 -6.76 -16.43
N ILE A 209 3.27 -8.05 -16.11
CA ILE A 209 2.72 -8.61 -14.87
C ILE A 209 3.31 -7.95 -13.62
N LYS A 210 4.55 -7.47 -13.69
CA LYS A 210 5.23 -6.76 -12.61
C LYS A 210 4.42 -5.56 -12.12
N TRP A 211 3.88 -4.78 -13.04
CA TRP A 211 3.09 -3.58 -12.72
C TRP A 211 1.76 -3.93 -12.06
N LEU A 212 1.10 -4.97 -12.54
CA LEU A 212 -0.16 -5.46 -11.99
C LEU A 212 -0.02 -6.02 -10.56
N ILE A 213 1.14 -6.61 -10.23
CA ILE A 213 1.41 -7.14 -8.90
C ILE A 213 1.32 -6.02 -7.83
N GLY A 214 1.85 -4.82 -8.11
CA GLY A 214 1.70 -3.66 -7.22
C GLY A 214 0.23 -3.27 -7.02
N GLY A 215 -0.54 -3.22 -8.10
CA GLY A 215 -1.99 -2.97 -8.02
C GLY A 215 -2.74 -4.01 -7.21
N GLN A 216 -2.41 -5.29 -7.38
CA GLN A 216 -2.98 -6.36 -6.58
C GLN A 216 -2.61 -6.25 -5.09
N ALA A 217 -1.37 -5.91 -4.78
CA ALA A 217 -0.91 -5.68 -3.41
C ALA A 217 -1.72 -4.56 -2.74
N CYS A 218 -1.93 -3.45 -3.45
CA CYS A 218 -2.77 -2.33 -3.02
C CYS A 218 -4.19 -2.80 -2.67
N ALA A 219 -4.87 -3.51 -3.55
CA ALA A 219 -6.22 -4.02 -3.33
C ALA A 219 -6.30 -5.04 -2.19
N SER A 220 -5.29 -5.90 -2.05
CA SER A 220 -5.21 -6.90 -0.98
C SER A 220 -5.06 -6.24 0.40
N GLY A 221 -4.22 -5.21 0.50
CA GLY A 221 -4.04 -4.45 1.73
C GLY A 221 -5.32 -3.74 2.17
N LEU A 222 -6.02 -3.08 1.24
CA LEU A 222 -7.32 -2.47 1.50
C LEU A 222 -8.32 -3.50 2.04
N LEU A 223 -8.44 -4.65 1.39
CA LEU A 223 -9.34 -5.73 1.81
C LEU A 223 -9.03 -6.22 3.23
N ALA A 224 -7.75 -6.39 3.57
CA ALA A 224 -7.35 -6.85 4.89
C ALA A 224 -7.84 -5.92 6.01
N ALA A 225 -7.67 -4.60 5.85
CA ALA A 225 -8.13 -3.62 6.82
C ALA A 225 -9.66 -3.55 6.91
N GLU A 226 -10.34 -3.60 5.77
CA GLU A 226 -11.80 -3.63 5.74
C GLU A 226 -12.36 -4.88 6.43
N MET A 227 -11.71 -6.04 6.31
CA MET A 227 -12.10 -7.26 7.01
C MET A 227 -11.82 -7.18 8.51
N ALA A 228 -10.68 -6.60 8.90
CA ALA A 228 -10.39 -6.34 10.33
C ALA A 228 -11.47 -5.47 10.97
N ALA A 229 -11.86 -4.38 10.30
CA ALA A 229 -12.92 -3.48 10.78
C ALA A 229 -14.29 -4.16 10.90
N ARG A 230 -14.53 -5.25 10.16
CA ARG A 230 -15.76 -6.07 10.21
C ARG A 230 -15.67 -7.25 11.19
N GLY A 231 -14.56 -7.37 11.93
CA GLY A 231 -14.40 -8.37 12.98
C GLY A 231 -13.72 -9.67 12.54
N THR A 232 -13.22 -9.78 11.30
CA THR A 232 -12.35 -10.89 10.90
C THR A 232 -11.09 -10.88 11.75
N LYS A 233 -10.62 -12.07 12.17
CA LYS A 233 -9.41 -12.23 12.97
C LYS A 233 -8.27 -12.79 12.14
N GLY A 234 -7.09 -12.18 12.24
CA GLY A 234 -5.89 -12.60 11.54
C GLY A 234 -5.10 -13.67 12.28
N MET A 235 -4.83 -13.45 13.53
CA MET A 235 -4.13 -14.38 14.45
C MET A 235 -4.52 -14.07 15.89
#